data_fad1a396e4ef9303c8b8d5c3ee2b5286
#
_entry.id   fad1a396e4ef9303c8b8d5c3ee2b5286
#
_cell.length_a   1.000
_cell.length_b   1.000
_cell.length_c   1.000
_cell.angle_alpha   90.00
_cell.angle_beta   90.00
_cell.angle_gamma   90.00
#
_symmetry.space_group_name_H-M   'P 1'
#
loop_
_entity.id
_entity.type
_entity.pdbx_description
1 polymer ?
#
loop_
_entity_poly.entity_id
_entity_poly.type
_entity_poly.pdbx_seq_one_letter_code
_entity_poly.pdbx_strand_id
1 'polypeptide(L)'
;MATVFYDKAAVEVTHNGVSEQLLATDCSLSFSSAQAPLYAIGSKGTLGQFPAGARQGDLSFSFLTTVTGTHFGVNGNIINSLASGIKEAAASNSEVSGVEIRFAGVTGSGYLNSYGVGIQGNSVSSSSCGFTFFGSGTQLPVTGRLDDFAGQTIQTGKLATGIAHGRYTNLDNFATSIAGDSSSANVFGADYSITFNHNPVYKVGQEFPMTCLYTNAQETLGITEDIFQSGLAFDPGANDLTLTVSGLGGTHGMQIGLSGAKQVSTAMSAGMDDIVRTQKNLTAAY
;
A
#
# COMPACT_ATOMS: atom_id res chain seq x y z
N MET A 1 -12.46 31.40 -2.14
CA MET A 1 -11.66 30.16 -2.03
C MET A 1 -12.04 29.55 -0.70
N ALA A 2 -12.71 28.39 -0.69
CA ALA A 2 -13.07 27.73 0.56
C ALA A 2 -11.81 27.04 1.10
N THR A 3 -11.48 27.26 2.37
CA THR A 3 -10.39 26.57 3.04
C THR A 3 -10.91 25.22 3.51
N VAL A 4 -10.30 24.13 3.04
CA VAL A 4 -10.61 22.78 3.48
C VAL A 4 -9.80 22.48 4.74
N PHE A 5 -10.47 22.20 5.84
CA PHE A 5 -9.81 21.79 7.07
C PHE A 5 -9.46 20.31 7.01
N TYR A 6 -8.29 19.93 7.53
CA TYR A 6 -7.78 18.55 7.51
C TYR A 6 -8.72 17.54 8.21
N ASP A 7 -9.47 17.95 9.21
CA ASP A 7 -10.43 17.14 9.94
C ASP A 7 -11.64 16.70 9.09
N LYS A 8 -11.83 17.33 7.93
CA LYS A 8 -12.89 17.01 6.97
C LYS A 8 -12.38 16.26 5.72
N ALA A 9 -11.08 16.10 5.58
CA ALA A 9 -10.45 15.45 4.44
C ALA A 9 -10.17 13.96 4.73
N ALA A 10 -11.21 13.22 5.14
CA ALA A 10 -11.08 11.79 5.39
C ALA A 10 -10.94 11.02 4.08
N VAL A 11 -10.13 9.96 4.10
CA VAL A 11 -10.03 8.98 3.02
C VAL A 11 -10.94 7.81 3.35
N GLU A 12 -11.88 7.52 2.47
CA GLU A 12 -12.78 6.37 2.57
C GLU A 12 -12.56 5.46 1.38
N VAL A 13 -12.40 4.17 1.64
CA VAL A 13 -12.23 3.14 0.62
C VAL A 13 -13.37 2.17 0.72
N THR A 14 -14.00 1.87 -0.42
CA THR A 14 -15.11 0.91 -0.51
C THR A 14 -14.69 -0.25 -1.40
N HIS A 15 -14.72 -1.45 -0.85
CA HIS A 15 -14.41 -2.69 -1.56
C HIS A 15 -15.44 -3.77 -1.20
N ASN A 16 -15.97 -4.48 -2.20
CA ASN A 16 -16.97 -5.53 -2.04
C ASN A 16 -18.18 -5.12 -1.18
N GLY A 17 -18.64 -3.88 -1.33
CA GLY A 17 -19.79 -3.35 -0.59
C GLY A 17 -19.51 -2.97 0.87
N VAL A 18 -18.28 -3.04 1.30
CA VAL A 18 -17.84 -2.60 2.64
C VAL A 18 -17.00 -1.33 2.49
N SER A 19 -17.36 -0.30 3.27
CA SER A 19 -16.62 0.96 3.31
C SER A 19 -15.84 1.07 4.62
N GLU A 20 -14.59 1.49 4.51
CA GLU A 20 -13.75 1.80 5.66
C GLU A 20 -13.15 3.20 5.51
N GLN A 21 -13.31 4.01 6.55
CA GLN A 21 -12.65 5.29 6.67
C GLN A 21 -11.28 5.09 7.32
N LEU A 22 -10.24 5.51 6.62
CA LEU A 22 -8.86 5.39 7.07
C LEU A 22 -8.44 6.61 7.88
N LEU A 23 -7.61 6.41 8.89
CA LEU A 23 -7.04 7.46 9.73
C LEU A 23 -5.81 8.07 9.04
N ALA A 24 -6.05 8.75 7.92
CA ALA A 24 -4.98 9.35 7.12
C ALA A 24 -4.26 10.47 7.90
N THR A 25 -2.94 10.48 7.83
CA THR A 25 -2.06 11.49 8.43
C THR A 25 -1.58 12.50 7.40
N ASP A 26 -1.44 12.08 6.16
CA ASP A 26 -1.17 12.92 4.99
C ASP A 26 -1.87 12.33 3.77
N CYS A 27 -2.10 13.16 2.77
CA CYS A 27 -2.72 12.74 1.51
C CYS A 27 -2.33 13.70 0.38
N SER A 28 -2.00 13.15 -0.78
CA SER A 28 -1.68 13.88 -1.99
C SER A 28 -2.44 13.32 -3.17
N LEU A 29 -3.13 14.18 -3.91
CA LEU A 29 -3.83 13.85 -5.15
C LEU A 29 -3.28 14.71 -6.28
N SER A 30 -2.78 14.10 -7.33
CA SER A 30 -2.26 14.77 -8.52
C SER A 30 -2.93 14.24 -9.78
N PHE A 31 -2.95 15.06 -10.83
CA PHE A 31 -3.47 14.67 -12.14
C PHE A 31 -2.44 14.92 -13.21
N SER A 32 -2.35 14.00 -14.15
CA SER A 32 -1.49 14.09 -15.32
C SER A 32 -2.25 13.78 -16.60
N SER A 33 -1.81 14.36 -17.72
CA SER A 33 -2.34 14.06 -19.05
C SER A 33 -1.18 14.08 -20.02
N ALA A 34 -0.87 12.93 -20.60
CA ALA A 34 0.12 12.84 -21.67
C ALA A 34 -0.38 13.56 -22.93
N GLN A 35 0.45 14.41 -23.50
CA GLN A 35 0.16 15.13 -24.74
C GLN A 35 1.20 14.75 -25.82
N ALA A 36 0.74 14.45 -27.02
CA ALA A 36 1.59 14.19 -28.16
C ALA A 36 1.48 15.33 -29.18
N PRO A 37 2.59 15.92 -29.64
CA PRO A 37 2.59 16.92 -30.69
C PRO A 37 2.28 16.26 -32.04
N LEU A 38 1.41 16.89 -32.81
CA LEU A 38 1.12 16.49 -34.21
C LEU A 38 1.94 17.32 -35.17
N TYR A 39 2.66 16.64 -36.06
CA TYR A 39 3.42 17.25 -37.15
C TYR A 39 2.86 16.84 -38.49
N ALA A 40 2.89 17.73 -39.47
CA ALA A 40 2.60 17.39 -40.87
C ALA A 40 3.74 17.85 -41.79
N ILE A 41 3.94 17.10 -42.87
CA ILE A 41 4.91 17.45 -43.91
C ILE A 41 4.47 18.78 -44.54
N GLY A 42 5.39 19.74 -44.59
CA GLY A 42 5.13 21.08 -45.13
C GLY A 42 4.66 22.12 -44.11
N SER A 43 4.47 21.75 -42.84
CA SER A 43 4.24 22.71 -41.75
C SER A 43 5.54 23.09 -41.05
N LYS A 44 5.70 24.40 -40.71
CA LYS A 44 6.75 24.86 -39.82
C LYS A 44 6.26 24.79 -38.38
N GLY A 45 6.62 23.72 -37.66
CA GLY A 45 6.23 23.51 -36.27
C GLY A 45 5.13 22.50 -36.06
N THR A 46 4.60 22.44 -34.84
CA THR A 46 3.50 21.55 -34.46
C THR A 46 2.16 22.09 -34.92
N LEU A 47 1.32 21.25 -35.52
CA LEU A 47 -0.06 21.59 -35.86
C LEU A 47 -0.97 21.69 -34.64
N GLY A 48 -0.61 21.00 -33.57
CA GLY A 48 -1.35 20.97 -32.29
C GLY A 48 -0.81 19.93 -31.34
N GLN A 49 -1.40 19.86 -30.17
CA GLN A 49 -1.15 18.82 -29.19
C GLN A 49 -2.44 18.02 -28.98
N PHE A 50 -2.33 16.71 -28.98
CA PHE A 50 -3.43 15.79 -28.75
C PHE A 50 -3.18 14.95 -27.51
N PRO A 51 -4.23 14.56 -26.77
CA PRO A 51 -4.09 13.59 -25.69
C PRO A 51 -3.44 12.31 -26.24
N ALA A 52 -2.28 11.94 -25.69
CA ALA A 52 -1.56 10.72 -26.07
C ALA A 52 -2.06 9.49 -25.29
N GLY A 53 -2.96 9.70 -24.34
CA GLY A 53 -3.56 8.65 -23.51
C GLY A 53 -4.65 9.21 -22.60
N ALA A 54 -5.22 8.34 -21.79
CA ALA A 54 -6.18 8.76 -20.77
C ALA A 54 -5.51 9.70 -19.74
N ARG A 55 -6.30 10.57 -19.16
CA ARG A 55 -5.87 11.33 -17.99
C ARG A 55 -5.70 10.37 -16.83
N GLN A 56 -4.62 10.55 -16.10
CA GLN A 56 -4.34 9.77 -14.90
C GLN A 56 -4.43 10.66 -13.69
N GLY A 57 -4.88 10.09 -12.58
CA GLY A 57 -4.80 10.68 -11.26
C GLY A 57 -4.05 9.74 -10.35
N ASP A 58 -3.14 10.26 -9.55
CA ASP A 58 -2.40 9.50 -8.56
C ASP A 58 -2.73 10.04 -7.17
N LEU A 59 -3.25 9.16 -6.33
CA LEU A 59 -3.54 9.42 -4.93
C LEU A 59 -2.55 8.64 -4.08
N SER A 60 -1.81 9.32 -3.24
CA SER A 60 -0.96 8.70 -2.22
C SER A 60 -1.31 9.24 -0.85
N PHE A 61 -1.34 8.37 0.14
CA PHE A 61 -1.59 8.78 1.52
C PHE A 61 -0.93 7.82 2.51
N SER A 62 -0.60 8.38 3.68
CA SER A 62 -0.17 7.62 4.85
C SER A 62 -1.29 7.62 5.88
N PHE A 63 -1.40 6.56 6.64
CA PHE A 63 -2.44 6.41 7.65
C PHE A 63 -1.96 5.56 8.82
N LEU A 64 -2.60 5.73 9.97
CA LEU A 64 -2.36 4.87 11.12
C LEU A 64 -2.89 3.47 10.82
N THR A 65 -2.03 2.45 10.94
CA THR A 65 -2.42 1.07 10.66
C THR A 65 -3.52 0.63 11.62
N THR A 66 -4.69 0.33 11.09
CA THR A 66 -5.82 -0.20 11.86
C THR A 66 -5.90 -1.72 11.71
N VAL A 67 -6.16 -2.41 12.81
CA VAL A 67 -6.31 -3.87 12.88
C VAL A 67 -7.68 -4.24 13.43
N THR A 68 -8.72 -3.58 12.96
CA THR A 68 -10.09 -3.85 13.40
C THR A 68 -10.64 -5.06 12.66
N GLY A 69 -10.49 -6.25 13.23
CA GLY A 69 -10.94 -7.52 12.63
C GLY A 69 -12.44 -7.70 12.43
N THR A 70 -13.27 -6.67 12.62
CA THR A 70 -14.73 -6.77 12.50
C THR A 70 -15.25 -6.69 11.07
N HIS A 71 -14.48 -6.09 10.13
CA HIS A 71 -14.97 -5.90 8.76
C HIS A 71 -14.37 -6.89 7.75
N PHE A 72 -13.15 -7.39 7.97
CA PHE A 72 -12.41 -8.23 7.02
C PHE A 72 -11.87 -9.53 7.62
N GLY A 73 -12.34 -9.96 8.77
CA GLY A 73 -11.85 -11.17 9.43
C GLY A 73 -10.40 -11.03 9.91
N VAL A 74 -9.58 -12.02 9.61
CA VAL A 74 -8.16 -12.05 10.04
C VAL A 74 -7.26 -11.04 9.32
N ASN A 75 -7.74 -10.39 8.27
CA ASN A 75 -6.90 -9.56 7.39
C ASN A 75 -6.76 -8.09 7.80
N GLY A 76 -7.40 -7.68 8.89
CA GLY A 76 -7.17 -6.40 9.55
C GLY A 76 -7.89 -5.20 8.91
N ASN A 77 -7.32 -4.52 7.95
CA ASN A 77 -7.91 -3.36 7.28
C ASN A 77 -8.22 -3.62 5.81
N ILE A 78 -9.03 -2.73 5.22
CA ILE A 78 -9.50 -2.86 3.83
C ILE A 78 -8.34 -2.87 2.83
N ILE A 79 -7.28 -2.09 3.05
CA ILE A 79 -6.14 -2.01 2.15
C ILE A 79 -5.33 -3.31 2.17
N ASN A 80 -5.13 -3.91 3.34
CA ASN A 80 -4.44 -5.20 3.43
C ASN A 80 -5.25 -6.32 2.75
N SER A 81 -6.57 -6.34 2.95
CA SER A 81 -7.44 -7.29 2.26
C SER A 81 -7.41 -7.10 0.75
N LEU A 82 -7.46 -5.85 0.27
CA LEU A 82 -7.35 -5.51 -1.14
C LEU A 82 -5.99 -5.94 -1.71
N ALA A 83 -4.90 -5.63 -1.03
CA ALA A 83 -3.55 -6.01 -1.45
C ALA A 83 -3.39 -7.53 -1.56
N SER A 84 -3.94 -8.29 -0.61
CA SER A 84 -3.93 -9.76 -0.66
C SER A 84 -4.72 -10.29 -1.86
N GLY A 85 -5.90 -9.75 -2.13
CA GLY A 85 -6.71 -10.15 -3.28
C GLY A 85 -6.05 -9.81 -4.63
N ILE A 86 -5.39 -8.66 -4.73
CA ILE A 86 -4.65 -8.27 -5.93
C ILE A 86 -3.42 -9.18 -6.13
N LYS A 87 -2.72 -9.57 -5.05
CA LYS A 87 -1.61 -10.50 -5.11
C LYS A 87 -2.03 -11.86 -5.69
N GLU A 88 -3.15 -12.40 -5.24
CA GLU A 88 -3.72 -13.62 -5.79
C GLU A 88 -4.12 -13.46 -7.26
N ALA A 89 -4.70 -12.32 -7.62
CA ALA A 89 -5.07 -12.00 -9.00
C ALA A 89 -3.84 -11.86 -9.90
N ALA A 90 -2.77 -11.21 -9.44
CA ALA A 90 -1.51 -11.09 -10.17
C ALA A 90 -0.86 -12.46 -10.42
N ALA A 91 -0.87 -13.34 -9.43
CA ALA A 91 -0.35 -14.70 -9.57
C ALA A 91 -1.14 -15.54 -10.58
N SER A 92 -2.43 -15.25 -10.79
CA SER A 92 -3.32 -15.95 -11.72
C SER A 92 -3.57 -15.21 -13.03
N ASN A 93 -2.94 -14.04 -13.25
CA ASN A 93 -3.21 -13.13 -14.37
C ASN A 93 -4.70 -12.79 -14.51
N SER A 94 -5.37 -12.56 -13.40
CA SER A 94 -6.80 -12.25 -13.36
C SER A 94 -7.05 -10.74 -13.40
N GLU A 95 -8.24 -10.39 -13.90
CA GLU A 95 -8.70 -9.00 -13.88
C GLU A 95 -9.12 -8.59 -12.48
N VAL A 96 -8.82 -7.35 -12.10
CA VAL A 96 -9.28 -6.75 -10.84
C VAL A 96 -10.02 -5.46 -11.16
N SER A 97 -11.19 -5.32 -10.60
CA SER A 97 -11.96 -4.07 -10.68
C SER A 97 -11.34 -3.00 -9.77
N GLY A 98 -11.40 -1.76 -10.22
CA GLY A 98 -11.04 -0.64 -9.37
C GLY A 98 -11.94 -0.54 -8.14
N VAL A 99 -11.40 -0.03 -7.07
CA VAL A 99 -12.14 0.21 -5.83
C VAL A 99 -12.60 1.66 -5.75
N GLU A 100 -13.77 1.88 -5.18
CA GLU A 100 -14.25 3.23 -4.96
C GLU A 100 -13.46 3.89 -3.83
N ILE A 101 -12.90 5.06 -4.13
CA ILE A 101 -12.17 5.86 -3.16
C ILE A 101 -12.79 7.25 -3.12
N ARG A 102 -13.06 7.72 -1.91
CA ARG A 102 -13.55 9.05 -1.64
C ARG A 102 -12.54 9.82 -0.80
N PHE A 103 -12.18 11.00 -1.25
CA PHE A 103 -11.27 11.89 -0.56
C PHE A 103 -11.71 13.35 -0.71
N ALA A 104 -11.90 14.06 0.39
CA ALA A 104 -12.20 15.49 0.41
C ALA A 104 -13.33 15.93 -0.55
N GLY A 105 -14.39 15.12 -0.68
CA GLY A 105 -15.52 15.39 -1.56
C GLY A 105 -15.36 14.92 -3.01
N VAL A 106 -14.20 14.42 -3.41
CA VAL A 106 -14.03 13.77 -4.72
C VAL A 106 -14.10 12.25 -4.59
N THR A 107 -14.67 11.61 -5.61
CA THR A 107 -14.85 10.15 -5.67
C THR A 107 -14.34 9.63 -6.99
N GLY A 108 -13.64 8.52 -6.98
CA GLY A 108 -13.14 7.85 -8.17
C GLY A 108 -12.95 6.35 -7.99
N SER A 109 -12.82 5.63 -9.10
CA SER A 109 -12.45 4.22 -9.11
C SER A 109 -10.93 4.12 -9.24
N GLY A 110 -10.26 3.71 -8.17
CA GLY A 110 -8.80 3.63 -8.07
C GLY A 110 -8.30 2.19 -8.12
N TYR A 111 -7.11 2.03 -8.70
CA TYR A 111 -6.36 0.77 -8.74
C TYR A 111 -5.16 0.90 -7.81
N LEU A 112 -5.03 -0.02 -6.85
CA LEU A 112 -3.93 -0.02 -5.90
C LEU A 112 -2.61 -0.29 -6.63
N ASN A 113 -1.63 0.59 -6.47
CA ASN A 113 -0.29 0.44 -7.07
C ASN A 113 0.80 0.16 -6.02
N SER A 114 0.58 0.55 -4.77
CA SER A 114 1.53 0.28 -3.69
C SER A 114 0.85 0.23 -2.33
N TYR A 115 1.39 -0.58 -1.44
CA TYR A 115 0.99 -0.64 -0.04
C TYR A 115 2.22 -0.93 0.82
N GLY A 116 2.36 -0.24 1.94
CA GLY A 116 3.45 -0.44 2.88
C GLY A 116 2.99 -0.36 4.33
N VAL A 117 3.71 -1.06 5.21
CA VAL A 117 3.49 -1.04 6.66
C VAL A 117 4.83 -0.91 7.36
N GLY A 118 5.01 0.18 8.09
CA GLY A 118 6.17 0.43 8.93
C GLY A 118 5.86 0.12 10.40
N ILE A 119 6.72 -0.68 11.01
CA ILE A 119 6.58 -1.14 12.38
C ILE A 119 7.88 -0.87 13.10
N GLN A 120 7.80 -0.15 14.22
CA GLN A 120 8.93 0.08 15.11
C GLN A 120 8.55 -0.29 16.54
N GLY A 121 9.51 -0.83 17.28
CA GLY A 121 9.30 -1.18 18.67
C GLY A 121 8.80 0.03 19.49
N ASN A 122 7.81 -0.17 20.34
CA ASN A 122 7.20 0.85 21.19
C ASN A 122 6.57 2.07 20.48
N SER A 123 6.27 1.96 19.20
CA SER A 123 5.57 3.01 18.46
C SER A 123 4.28 2.51 17.80
N VAL A 124 3.42 3.44 17.44
CA VAL A 124 2.25 3.17 16.62
C VAL A 124 2.72 2.83 15.20
N SER A 125 2.16 1.77 14.63
CA SER A 125 2.46 1.38 13.26
C SER A 125 1.78 2.29 12.26
N SER A 126 2.50 2.62 11.19
CA SER A 126 2.00 3.44 10.09
C SER A 126 1.93 2.62 8.81
N SER A 127 0.94 2.91 7.99
CA SER A 127 0.79 2.34 6.66
C SER A 127 0.80 3.45 5.62
N SER A 128 1.25 3.12 4.42
CA SER A 128 1.17 3.99 3.25
C SER A 128 0.57 3.23 2.09
N CYS A 129 -0.16 3.91 1.21
CA CYS A 129 -0.64 3.31 -0.03
C CYS A 129 -0.73 4.34 -1.15
N GLY A 130 -0.73 3.84 -2.38
CA GLY A 130 -0.90 4.61 -3.59
C GLY A 130 -1.96 3.97 -4.48
N PHE A 131 -2.75 4.82 -5.13
CA PHE A 131 -3.77 4.42 -6.10
C PHE A 131 -3.62 5.24 -7.37
N THR A 132 -3.88 4.60 -8.51
CA THR A 132 -3.98 5.27 -9.80
C THR A 132 -5.41 5.22 -10.30
N PHE A 133 -5.90 6.37 -10.74
CA PHE A 133 -7.21 6.54 -11.37
C PHE A 133 -7.01 6.78 -12.86
N PHE A 134 -7.90 6.23 -13.67
CA PHE A 134 -7.90 6.46 -15.10
C PHE A 134 -9.16 7.22 -15.53
N GLY A 135 -8.95 8.38 -16.14
CA GLY A 135 -10.00 9.17 -16.75
C GLY A 135 -10.07 8.98 -18.26
N SER A 136 -10.95 9.74 -18.92
CA SER A 136 -10.96 9.84 -20.36
C SER A 136 -9.99 10.90 -20.90
N GLY A 137 -9.86 11.02 -22.21
CA GLY A 137 -9.09 12.11 -22.82
C GLY A 137 -9.64 13.51 -22.47
N THR A 138 -10.92 13.61 -22.12
CA THR A 138 -11.63 14.88 -21.88
C THR A 138 -12.07 15.05 -20.43
N GLN A 139 -12.31 13.96 -19.68
CA GLN A 139 -12.81 14.00 -18.32
C GLN A 139 -11.73 13.67 -17.31
N LEU A 140 -11.82 14.27 -16.13
CA LEU A 140 -10.97 13.93 -14.99
C LEU A 140 -11.29 12.49 -14.52
N PRO A 141 -10.30 11.78 -13.96
CA PRO A 141 -10.49 10.42 -13.46
C PRO A 141 -11.32 10.34 -12.17
N VAL A 142 -11.70 11.47 -11.61
CA VAL A 142 -12.52 11.57 -10.40
C VAL A 142 -13.68 12.54 -10.62
N THR A 143 -14.76 12.36 -9.86
CA THR A 143 -15.95 13.22 -9.86
C THR A 143 -16.12 13.89 -8.51
N GLY A 144 -16.96 14.93 -8.44
CA GLY A 144 -17.24 15.66 -7.22
C GLY A 144 -16.46 16.96 -7.08
N ARG A 145 -16.54 17.56 -5.91
CA ARG A 145 -15.91 18.85 -5.59
C ARG A 145 -15.13 18.73 -4.30
N LEU A 146 -13.96 19.33 -4.25
CA LEU A 146 -13.08 19.33 -3.06
C LEU A 146 -13.69 19.98 -1.80
N ASP A 147 -14.81 20.64 -1.91
CA ASP A 147 -15.52 21.31 -0.80
C ASP A 147 -16.84 20.63 -0.44
N ASP A 148 -17.19 19.51 -1.09
CA ASP A 148 -18.41 18.77 -0.82
C ASP A 148 -18.13 17.57 0.12
N PHE A 149 -18.29 17.83 1.41
CA PHE A 149 -18.13 16.82 2.46
C PHE A 149 -19.44 16.15 2.87
N ALA A 150 -20.50 16.34 2.10
CA ALA A 150 -21.81 15.75 2.41
C ALA A 150 -21.71 14.22 2.54
N GLY A 151 -22.14 13.69 3.66
CA GLY A 151 -22.16 12.26 3.95
C GLY A 151 -20.85 11.65 4.42
N GLN A 152 -19.78 12.44 4.61
CA GLN A 152 -18.58 11.95 5.31
C GLN A 152 -18.74 12.15 6.82
N THR A 153 -18.89 11.05 7.54
CA THR A 153 -18.91 11.05 9.01
C THR A 153 -17.53 10.70 9.53
N ILE A 154 -16.91 11.61 10.27
CA ILE A 154 -15.63 11.32 10.93
C ILE A 154 -15.88 10.28 12.02
N GLN A 155 -15.25 9.12 11.90
CA GLN A 155 -15.36 8.09 12.92
C GLN A 155 -14.46 8.43 14.11
N THR A 156 -15.08 8.88 15.19
CA THR A 156 -14.38 9.27 16.42
C THR A 156 -14.05 8.10 17.36
N GLY A 157 -14.56 6.91 17.11
CA GLY A 157 -14.51 5.78 18.05
C GLY A 157 -13.38 4.76 17.86
N LYS A 158 -12.55 4.88 16.82
CA LYS A 158 -11.52 3.85 16.49
C LYS A 158 -10.23 3.93 17.34
N LEU A 159 -10.11 4.89 18.23
CA LEU A 159 -8.80 5.33 18.74
C LEU A 159 -8.15 4.47 19.80
N ALA A 160 -8.82 3.55 20.48
CA ALA A 160 -8.21 2.93 21.66
C ALA A 160 -7.68 1.50 21.43
N THR A 161 -8.35 0.68 20.66
CA THR A 161 -8.03 -0.77 20.54
C THR A 161 -7.71 -1.24 19.14
N GLY A 162 -8.02 -0.44 18.13
CA GLY A 162 -7.90 -0.81 16.71
C GLY A 162 -6.63 -0.33 16.02
N ILE A 163 -5.74 0.43 16.70
CA ILE A 163 -4.50 0.93 16.10
C ILE A 163 -3.38 -0.06 16.41
N ALA A 164 -2.65 -0.45 15.36
CA ALA A 164 -1.50 -1.34 15.48
C ALA A 164 -0.34 -0.68 16.23
N HIS A 165 0.33 -1.45 17.06
CA HIS A 165 1.45 -0.98 17.85
C HIS A 165 2.58 -2.00 17.82
N GLY A 166 3.81 -1.56 17.61
CA GLY A 166 4.99 -2.42 17.47
C GLY A 166 5.23 -3.37 18.66
N ARG A 167 4.85 -2.97 19.87
CA ARG A 167 4.96 -3.81 21.06
C ARG A 167 4.19 -5.13 20.97
N TYR A 168 3.13 -5.19 20.17
CA TYR A 168 2.25 -6.36 20.04
C TYR A 168 2.40 -7.05 18.68
N THR A 169 3.40 -6.67 17.92
CA THR A 169 3.69 -7.25 16.62
C THR A 169 4.57 -8.47 16.81
N ASN A 170 4.27 -9.54 16.09
CA ASN A 170 5.03 -10.77 16.07
C ASN A 170 5.43 -11.13 14.63
N LEU A 171 6.61 -11.70 14.47
CA LEU A 171 7.11 -12.22 13.21
C LEU A 171 7.27 -13.73 13.35
N ASP A 172 6.28 -14.46 12.86
CA ASP A 172 6.26 -15.91 12.90
C ASP A 172 7.07 -16.51 11.75
N ASN A 173 7.64 -17.70 12.00
CA ASN A 173 8.45 -18.48 11.06
C ASN A 173 9.77 -17.84 10.63
N PHE A 174 10.14 -16.70 11.17
CA PHE A 174 11.39 -16.02 10.82
C PHE A 174 12.61 -16.71 11.40
N ALA A 175 12.54 -17.11 12.66
CA ALA A 175 13.70 -17.64 13.40
C ALA A 175 14.15 -19.03 12.92
N THR A 176 13.23 -19.87 12.47
CA THR A 176 13.53 -21.25 12.09
C THR A 176 14.15 -21.38 10.71
N SER A 177 13.93 -20.45 9.82
CA SER A 177 14.30 -20.58 8.42
C SER A 177 15.53 -19.77 8.00
N ILE A 178 15.80 -18.63 8.63
CA ILE A 178 16.84 -17.71 8.14
C ILE A 178 18.14 -17.80 8.94
N ALA A 179 18.12 -18.20 10.20
CA ALA A 179 19.31 -18.19 11.05
C ALA A 179 19.69 -19.55 11.64
N GLY A 180 18.89 -20.59 11.48
CA GLY A 180 19.10 -21.86 12.20
C GLY A 180 18.96 -21.72 13.72
N ASP A 181 18.52 -20.57 14.19
CA ASP A 181 18.32 -20.29 15.61
C ASP A 181 16.84 -20.15 15.92
N SER A 182 16.34 -21.01 16.79
CA SER A 182 14.93 -21.11 17.18
C SER A 182 14.52 -20.11 18.24
N SER A 183 15.42 -19.26 18.68
CA SER A 183 15.13 -18.29 19.74
C SER A 183 14.73 -16.96 19.13
N SER A 184 13.60 -16.45 19.57
CA SER A 184 13.07 -15.12 19.35
C SER A 184 14.15 -14.07 19.09
N ALA A 185 14.44 -13.81 17.81
CA ALA A 185 15.26 -12.68 17.44
C ALA A 185 14.62 -11.40 18.00
N ASN A 186 15.40 -10.56 18.65
CA ASN A 186 14.91 -9.27 19.11
C ASN A 186 14.75 -8.35 17.89
N VAL A 187 13.56 -8.38 17.29
CA VAL A 187 13.21 -7.51 16.16
C VAL A 187 12.86 -6.13 16.69
N PHE A 188 13.61 -5.12 16.29
CA PHE A 188 13.38 -3.73 16.64
C PHE A 188 12.45 -2.99 15.68
N GLY A 189 12.39 -3.45 14.44
CA GLY A 189 11.55 -2.87 13.42
C GLY A 189 11.39 -3.79 12.22
N ALA A 190 10.28 -3.60 11.51
CA ALA A 190 10.00 -4.25 10.24
C ALA A 190 9.32 -3.26 9.30
N ASP A 191 9.79 -3.22 8.06
CA ASP A 191 9.23 -2.40 7.00
C ASP A 191 8.81 -3.31 5.85
N TYR A 192 7.50 -3.50 5.71
CA TYR A 192 6.89 -4.25 4.62
C TYR A 192 6.45 -3.30 3.52
N SER A 193 6.68 -3.66 2.27
CA SER A 193 6.07 -2.98 1.13
C SER A 193 5.75 -3.96 0.01
N ILE A 194 4.67 -3.69 -0.70
CA ILE A 194 4.29 -4.37 -1.93
C ILE A 194 4.00 -3.33 -3.02
N THR A 195 4.48 -3.60 -4.21
CA THR A 195 4.20 -2.82 -5.42
C THR A 195 3.52 -3.69 -6.46
N PHE A 196 2.53 -3.11 -7.12
CA PHE A 196 1.74 -3.78 -8.14
C PHE A 196 1.94 -3.08 -9.47
N ASN A 197 2.34 -3.83 -10.48
CA ASN A 197 2.33 -3.37 -11.86
C ASN A 197 0.97 -3.68 -12.47
N HIS A 198 0.31 -2.67 -12.98
CA HIS A 198 -0.99 -2.80 -13.61
C HIS A 198 -1.00 -2.13 -14.98
N ASN A 199 -1.69 -2.77 -15.92
CA ASN A 199 -1.83 -2.30 -17.29
C ASN A 199 -3.31 -2.06 -17.59
N PRO A 200 -3.73 -0.81 -17.85
CA PRO A 200 -5.09 -0.52 -18.27
C PRO A 200 -5.32 -1.03 -19.69
N VAL A 201 -6.42 -1.74 -19.90
CA VAL A 201 -6.83 -2.28 -21.20
C VAL A 201 -7.92 -1.40 -21.78
N TYR A 202 -7.62 -0.77 -22.93
CA TYR A 202 -8.56 0.08 -23.64
C TYR A 202 -9.20 -0.67 -24.82
N LYS A 203 -10.50 -0.50 -25.00
CA LYS A 203 -11.24 -0.99 -26.15
C LYS A 203 -11.42 0.13 -27.16
N VAL A 204 -11.33 -0.18 -28.45
CA VAL A 204 -11.58 0.79 -29.53
C VAL A 204 -12.97 1.41 -29.36
N GLY A 205 -13.05 2.73 -29.40
CA GLY A 205 -14.28 3.49 -29.19
C GLY A 205 -14.66 3.76 -27.73
N GLN A 206 -13.83 3.36 -26.76
CA GLN A 206 -14.02 3.70 -25.36
C GLN A 206 -12.93 4.68 -24.88
N GLU A 207 -13.34 5.67 -24.11
CA GLU A 207 -12.44 6.67 -23.54
C GLU A 207 -11.81 6.21 -22.22
N PHE A 208 -12.49 5.31 -21.50
CA PHE A 208 -12.02 4.75 -20.23
C PHE A 208 -11.48 3.33 -20.43
N PRO A 209 -10.53 2.89 -19.61
CA PRO A 209 -10.12 1.51 -19.65
C PRO A 209 -11.30 0.59 -19.31
N MET A 210 -11.44 -0.49 -20.06
CA MET A 210 -12.45 -1.50 -19.81
C MET A 210 -12.15 -2.29 -18.53
N THR A 211 -10.88 -2.56 -18.33
CA THR A 211 -10.35 -3.29 -17.17
C THR A 211 -8.89 -2.94 -16.94
N CYS A 212 -8.37 -3.35 -15.80
CA CYS A 212 -6.96 -3.24 -15.47
C CYS A 212 -6.41 -4.63 -15.12
N LEU A 213 -5.34 -5.03 -15.78
CA LEU A 213 -4.66 -6.29 -15.51
C LEU A 213 -3.49 -6.04 -14.59
N TYR A 214 -3.44 -6.75 -13.48
CA TYR A 214 -2.25 -6.81 -12.64
C TYR A 214 -1.33 -7.91 -13.17
N THR A 215 -0.11 -7.53 -13.53
CA THR A 215 0.83 -8.43 -14.22
C THR A 215 1.98 -8.90 -13.34
N ASN A 216 2.23 -8.21 -12.26
CA ASN A 216 3.31 -8.53 -11.34
C ASN A 216 3.06 -7.89 -9.98
N ALA A 217 3.34 -8.61 -8.92
CA ALA A 217 3.40 -8.10 -7.56
C ALA A 217 4.78 -8.39 -6.98
N GLN A 218 5.45 -7.37 -6.47
CA GLN A 218 6.74 -7.49 -5.83
C GLN A 218 6.64 -7.06 -4.38
N GLU A 219 6.98 -7.97 -3.48
CA GLU A 219 7.02 -7.72 -2.04
C GLU A 219 8.46 -7.54 -1.57
N THR A 220 8.62 -6.66 -0.59
CA THR A 220 9.87 -6.51 0.15
C THR A 220 9.58 -6.46 1.64
N LEU A 221 10.44 -7.06 2.44
CA LEU A 221 10.39 -7.00 3.89
C LEU A 221 11.79 -6.67 4.41
N GLY A 222 11.95 -5.49 4.98
CA GLY A 222 13.13 -5.09 5.73
C GLY A 222 12.94 -5.40 7.22
N ILE A 223 13.93 -6.05 7.84
CA ILE A 223 13.89 -6.40 9.26
C ILE A 223 15.13 -5.85 9.92
N THR A 224 14.94 -5.14 11.03
CA THR A 224 16.03 -4.67 11.90
C THR A 224 16.02 -5.49 13.17
N GLU A 225 17.12 -6.19 13.46
CA GLU A 225 17.28 -7.09 14.61
C GLU A 225 18.59 -6.89 15.35
N ASP A 226 18.68 -7.46 16.55
CA ASP A 226 19.91 -7.49 17.34
C ASP A 226 20.87 -8.58 16.83
N ILE A 227 22.13 -8.20 16.60
CA ILE A 227 23.15 -9.11 16.09
C ILE A 227 23.51 -10.23 17.09
N PHE A 228 23.32 -9.98 18.39
CA PHE A 228 23.78 -10.94 19.41
C PHE A 228 23.01 -12.27 19.41
N GLN A 229 21.83 -12.31 18.82
CA GLN A 229 21.02 -13.52 18.79
C GLN A 229 20.95 -14.20 17.43
N SER A 230 21.02 -13.47 16.33
CA SER A 230 20.82 -14.03 14.99
C SER A 230 22.11 -14.27 14.20
N GLY A 231 23.23 -13.69 14.64
CA GLY A 231 24.47 -13.73 13.88
C GLY A 231 24.38 -13.05 12.51
N LEU A 232 25.44 -13.17 11.71
CA LEU A 232 25.50 -12.65 10.34
C LEU A 232 25.04 -13.69 9.29
N ALA A 233 24.11 -14.56 9.66
CA ALA A 233 23.63 -15.59 8.75
C ALA A 233 22.91 -14.95 7.54
N PHE A 234 23.29 -15.38 6.36
CA PHE A 234 22.65 -15.04 5.09
C PHE A 234 22.10 -16.33 4.48
N ASP A 235 20.76 -16.41 4.39
CA ASP A 235 20.10 -17.54 3.76
C ASP A 235 19.37 -17.10 2.49
N PRO A 236 19.89 -17.42 1.30
CA PRO A 236 19.24 -17.13 0.03
C PRO A 236 18.11 -18.11 -0.30
N GLY A 237 17.81 -19.07 0.57
CA GLY A 237 16.71 -20.02 0.39
C GLY A 237 15.36 -19.35 0.35
N ALA A 238 14.36 -20.02 -0.23
CA ALA A 238 12.99 -19.55 -0.23
C ALA A 238 12.32 -19.89 1.11
N ASN A 239 11.69 -18.90 1.73
CA ASN A 239 11.05 -19.02 3.03
C ASN A 239 9.62 -18.46 3.00
N ASP A 240 8.72 -19.09 3.73
CA ASP A 240 7.38 -18.56 3.98
C ASP A 240 7.37 -17.86 5.34
N LEU A 241 7.07 -16.58 5.32
CA LEU A 241 7.09 -15.72 6.49
C LEU A 241 5.70 -15.15 6.74
N THR A 242 5.37 -14.93 8.01
CA THR A 242 4.13 -14.27 8.41
C THR A 242 4.43 -13.17 9.42
N LEU A 243 4.11 -11.94 9.04
CA LEU A 243 4.14 -10.78 9.92
C LEU A 243 2.75 -10.55 10.50
N THR A 244 2.61 -10.73 11.80
CA THR A 244 1.36 -10.46 12.51
C THR A 244 1.45 -9.12 13.22
N VAL A 245 0.70 -8.13 12.74
CA VAL A 245 0.63 -6.79 13.29
C VAL A 245 -0.59 -6.69 14.19
N SER A 246 -0.41 -6.43 15.47
CA SER A 246 -1.50 -6.45 16.45
C SER A 246 -1.75 -5.07 17.05
N GLY A 247 -3.01 -4.83 17.42
CA GLY A 247 -3.45 -3.64 18.13
C GLY A 247 -3.13 -3.66 19.61
N LEU A 248 -3.39 -2.57 20.29
CA LEU A 248 -3.25 -2.42 21.72
C LEU A 248 -4.01 -3.54 22.48
N GLY A 249 -3.28 -4.30 23.27
CA GLY A 249 -3.82 -5.42 24.03
C GLY A 249 -3.78 -6.78 23.32
N GLY A 250 -3.27 -6.85 22.08
CA GLY A 250 -3.06 -8.13 21.36
C GLY A 250 -4.33 -8.86 20.93
N THR A 251 -5.50 -8.21 21.00
CA THR A 251 -6.81 -8.84 20.76
C THR A 251 -7.22 -8.87 19.29
N HIS A 252 -6.61 -8.05 18.46
CA HIS A 252 -6.89 -7.98 17.01
C HIS A 252 -5.57 -7.94 16.26
N GLY A 253 -5.45 -8.69 15.18
CA GLY A 253 -4.24 -8.77 14.39
C GLY A 253 -4.51 -8.72 12.89
N MET A 254 -3.56 -8.15 12.17
CA MET A 254 -3.47 -8.18 10.72
C MET A 254 -2.30 -9.08 10.36
N GLN A 255 -2.51 -10.01 9.45
CA GLN A 255 -1.46 -10.89 8.98
C GLN A 255 -1.02 -10.50 7.57
N ILE A 256 0.28 -10.44 7.38
CA ILE A 256 0.92 -10.24 6.08
C ILE A 256 1.79 -11.46 5.83
N GLY A 257 1.39 -12.28 4.87
CA GLY A 257 2.14 -13.46 4.46
C GLY A 257 3.03 -13.18 3.25
N LEU A 258 4.31 -13.53 3.34
CA LEU A 258 5.24 -13.57 2.22
C LEU A 258 5.55 -15.05 1.92
N SER A 259 5.26 -15.47 0.69
CA SER A 259 5.54 -16.86 0.27
C SER A 259 6.76 -16.90 -0.62
N GLY A 260 7.65 -17.84 -0.35
CA GLY A 260 8.88 -18.01 -1.12
C GLY A 260 9.86 -16.82 -1.02
N ALA A 261 9.79 -16.03 0.05
CA ALA A 261 10.67 -14.88 0.24
C ALA A 261 12.14 -15.30 0.30
N LYS A 262 13.00 -14.56 -0.39
CA LYS A 262 14.45 -14.77 -0.42
C LYS A 262 15.17 -13.59 0.20
N GLN A 263 16.16 -13.87 1.02
CA GLN A 263 17.02 -12.82 1.55
C GLN A 263 17.97 -12.32 0.46
N VAL A 264 17.91 -11.03 0.17
CA VAL A 264 18.71 -10.39 -0.89
C VAL A 264 19.87 -9.57 -0.37
N SER A 265 19.81 -9.13 0.89
CA SER A 265 20.92 -8.42 1.51
C SER A 265 20.89 -8.50 3.03
N THR A 266 22.07 -8.37 3.62
CA THR A 266 22.26 -8.17 5.06
C THR A 266 23.27 -7.03 5.24
N ALA A 267 22.93 -6.08 6.09
CA ALA A 267 23.81 -5.00 6.48
C ALA A 267 23.92 -4.93 8.00
N MET A 268 25.07 -4.55 8.49
CA MET A 268 25.32 -4.33 9.91
C MET A 268 25.62 -2.86 10.15
N SER A 269 25.01 -2.29 11.16
CA SER A 269 25.30 -0.93 11.61
C SER A 269 25.66 -0.92 13.09
N ALA A 270 26.67 -0.13 13.43
CA ALA A 270 27.09 0.13 14.80
C ALA A 270 27.33 1.63 14.96
N GLY A 271 26.72 2.25 15.99
CA GLY A 271 26.97 3.62 16.39
C GLY A 271 27.81 3.66 17.67
N MET A 272 28.48 4.78 17.95
CA MET A 272 29.01 5.05 19.27
C MET A 272 27.81 5.20 20.21
N ASP A 273 27.77 4.43 21.27
CA ASP A 273 26.68 4.42 22.27
C ASP A 273 25.37 3.73 21.81
N ASP A 274 25.36 2.99 20.70
CA ASP A 274 24.17 2.25 20.23
C ASP A 274 24.44 0.74 20.16
N ILE A 275 23.34 -0.02 20.21
CA ILE A 275 23.35 -1.47 20.01
C ILE A 275 23.72 -1.77 18.54
N VAL A 276 24.58 -2.75 18.32
CA VAL A 276 24.86 -3.23 16.97
C VAL A 276 23.62 -3.90 16.41
N ARG A 277 23.13 -3.38 15.30
CA ARG A 277 21.93 -3.88 14.62
C ARG A 277 22.26 -4.47 13.27
N THR A 278 21.52 -5.50 12.92
CA THR A 278 21.55 -6.10 11.59
C THR A 278 20.27 -5.78 10.86
N GLN A 279 20.38 -5.31 9.64
CA GLN A 279 19.25 -5.12 8.74
C GLN A 279 19.27 -6.21 7.67
N LYS A 280 18.20 -6.96 7.57
CA LYS A 280 17.97 -7.99 6.56
C LYS A 280 16.87 -7.54 5.62
N ASN A 281 17.09 -7.69 4.30
CA ASN A 281 16.07 -7.40 3.31
C ASN A 281 15.70 -8.70 2.58
N LEU A 282 14.43 -8.95 2.50
CA LEU A 282 13.83 -10.11 1.84
C LEU A 282 12.93 -9.63 0.70
N THR A 283 12.83 -10.41 -0.36
CA THR A 283 11.95 -10.12 -1.49
C THR A 283 11.18 -11.37 -1.89
N ALA A 284 9.93 -11.18 -2.29
CA ALA A 284 9.10 -12.17 -2.96
C ALA A 284 8.46 -11.54 -4.20
N ALA A 285 8.20 -12.34 -5.23
CA ALA A 285 7.56 -11.89 -6.47
C ALA A 285 6.50 -12.91 -6.90
N TYR A 286 5.39 -12.42 -7.45
CA TYR A 286 4.23 -13.20 -7.87
C TYR A 286 3.85 -12.89 -9.31
#